data_3e8a90724b29e193971ee94d86f2c497
#
_entry.id   3e8a90724b29e193971ee94d86f2c497
#
_cell.length_a   1.000
_cell.length_b   1.000
_cell.length_c   1.000
_cell.angle_alpha   90.00
_cell.angle_beta   90.00
_cell.angle_gamma   90.00
#
_symmetry.space_group_name_H-M   'P 1'
#
loop_
_entity.id
_entity.type
_entity.pdbx_description
1 polymer ?
#
loop_
_entity_poly.entity_id
_entity_poly.type
_entity_poly.pdbx_seq_one_letter_code
_entity_poly.pdbx_strand_id
1 'polypeptide(L)'
;YSYLDEEDDSIASLINRAIQREFLGEAFGTLTPEVAVDSFKNVYLRDYRKEIGGIYLAEKALKAPEEEMPAWFSQTYSMVTFVEEGQGGHINASANYFVDMGGAHPNQWSRWMNFDFATGRLLGKDEVFKPEAKAEIEAVLLDKLLHSAAYFCGCLHTVVLLLLQNGQLL
;
A
#
# COMPACT_ATOMS: atom_id res chain seq x y z
N TYR A 1 -3.45 6.21 10.47
CA TYR A 1 -4.56 5.75 9.63
C TYR A 1 -5.62 6.85 9.55
N SER A 2 -5.96 7.30 8.35
CA SER A 2 -6.99 8.32 8.10
C SER A 2 -8.27 7.64 7.59
N TYR A 3 -9.41 8.18 7.98
CA TYR A 3 -10.76 7.73 7.60
C TYR A 3 -11.73 8.91 7.65
N LEU A 4 -12.92 8.76 7.06
CA LEU A 4 -13.99 9.75 7.13
C LEU A 4 -14.75 9.64 8.45
N ASP A 5 -15.21 10.77 8.96
CA ASP A 5 -16.12 10.79 10.11
C ASP A 5 -17.46 10.13 9.74
N GLU A 6 -17.91 9.19 10.56
CA GLU A 6 -19.12 8.39 10.31
C GLU A 6 -20.35 8.90 11.10
N GLU A 7 -20.23 10.01 11.84
CA GLU A 7 -21.36 10.56 12.60
C GLU A 7 -22.53 10.84 11.64
N ASP A 8 -23.54 9.96 11.68
CA ASP A 8 -24.78 9.98 10.89
C ASP A 8 -24.59 9.90 9.34
N ASP A 9 -23.41 9.53 8.83
CA ASP A 9 -23.14 9.43 7.39
C ASP A 9 -22.94 7.99 6.92
N SER A 10 -23.97 7.44 6.25
CA SER A 10 -23.92 6.11 5.65
C SER A 10 -22.94 6.00 4.48
N ILE A 11 -22.66 7.12 3.78
CA ILE A 11 -21.71 7.16 2.65
C ILE A 11 -20.28 7.12 3.17
N ALA A 12 -19.96 7.89 4.23
CA ALA A 12 -18.67 7.82 4.91
C ALA A 12 -18.37 6.40 5.39
N SER A 13 -19.36 5.73 5.98
CA SER A 13 -19.23 4.32 6.40
C SER A 13 -18.97 3.37 5.23
N LEU A 14 -19.63 3.55 4.08
CA LEU A 14 -19.37 2.74 2.88
C LEU A 14 -17.94 2.93 2.36
N ILE A 15 -17.47 4.17 2.28
CA ILE A 15 -16.11 4.50 1.84
C ILE A 15 -15.08 3.91 2.82
N ASN A 16 -15.26 4.10 4.12
CA ASN A 16 -14.36 3.57 5.14
C ASN A 16 -14.24 2.04 5.07
N ARG A 17 -15.35 1.33 4.90
CA ARG A 17 -15.34 -0.13 4.70
C ARG A 17 -14.58 -0.57 3.46
N ALA A 18 -14.71 0.17 2.35
CA ALA A 18 -13.95 -0.11 1.14
C ALA A 18 -12.45 0.13 1.34
N ILE A 19 -12.08 1.24 2.01
CA ILE A 19 -10.69 1.55 2.38
C ILE A 19 -10.11 0.46 3.28
N GLN A 20 -10.84 0.02 4.30
CA GLN A 20 -10.41 -1.03 5.22
C GLN A 20 -10.16 -2.36 4.50
N ARG A 21 -11.08 -2.78 3.61
CA ARG A 21 -10.92 -4.00 2.81
C ARG A 21 -9.68 -3.95 1.93
N GLU A 22 -9.48 -2.84 1.23
CA GLU A 22 -8.35 -2.70 0.31
C GLU A 22 -7.01 -2.57 1.03
N PHE A 23 -6.95 -1.80 2.12
CA PHE A 23 -5.68 -1.48 2.77
C PHE A 23 -5.31 -2.45 3.90
N LEU A 24 -6.30 -2.94 4.65
CA LEU A 24 -6.08 -3.86 5.77
C LEU A 24 -6.44 -5.31 5.42
N GLY A 25 -7.37 -5.53 4.49
CA GLY A 25 -7.85 -6.83 4.05
C GLY A 25 -9.35 -7.06 4.35
N GLU A 26 -9.96 -8.00 3.62
CA GLU A 26 -11.40 -8.29 3.67
C GLU A 26 -11.94 -8.55 5.08
N ALA A 27 -11.16 -9.23 5.93
CA ALA A 27 -11.57 -9.57 7.29
C ALA A 27 -11.84 -8.35 8.19
N PHE A 28 -11.32 -7.18 7.82
CA PHE A 28 -11.42 -5.96 8.63
C PHE A 28 -12.50 -4.99 8.13
N GLY A 29 -13.08 -5.23 6.95
CA GLY A 29 -14.02 -4.33 6.29
C GLY A 29 -15.37 -4.13 6.97
N THR A 30 -15.69 -4.87 8.03
CA THR A 30 -16.96 -4.76 8.79
C THR A 30 -16.77 -4.15 10.18
N LEU A 31 -15.55 -3.86 10.57
CA LEU A 31 -15.20 -3.29 11.86
C LEU A 31 -15.26 -1.75 11.80
N THR A 32 -15.30 -1.09 12.96
CA THR A 32 -15.03 0.36 12.98
C THR A 32 -13.57 0.63 12.64
N PRO A 33 -13.21 1.81 12.11
CA PRO A 33 -11.85 2.08 11.68
C PRO A 33 -10.77 1.82 12.74
N GLU A 34 -11.01 2.23 13.99
CA GLU A 34 -10.08 2.03 15.10
C GLU A 34 -9.90 0.54 15.42
N VAL A 35 -11.03 -0.19 15.50
CA VAL A 35 -11.01 -1.63 15.79
C VAL A 35 -10.35 -2.40 14.65
N ALA A 36 -10.55 -1.98 13.40
CA ALA A 36 -9.91 -2.58 12.23
C ALA A 36 -8.38 -2.46 12.30
N VAL A 37 -7.87 -1.27 12.62
CA VAL A 37 -6.41 -1.02 12.74
C VAL A 37 -5.81 -1.83 13.87
N ASP A 38 -6.43 -1.84 15.06
CA ASP A 38 -5.93 -2.61 16.20
C ASP A 38 -5.98 -4.12 15.92
N SER A 39 -7.05 -4.59 15.29
CA SER A 39 -7.18 -6.00 14.90
C SER A 39 -6.14 -6.41 13.87
N PHE A 40 -5.92 -5.59 12.84
CA PHE A 40 -4.87 -5.82 11.85
C PHE A 40 -3.49 -5.91 12.50
N LYS A 41 -3.14 -4.95 13.36
CA LYS A 41 -1.89 -4.95 14.11
C LYS A 41 -1.70 -6.22 14.94
N ASN A 42 -2.74 -6.63 15.67
CA ASN A 42 -2.70 -7.82 16.52
C ASN A 42 -2.53 -9.10 15.69
N VAL A 43 -3.23 -9.22 14.56
CA VAL A 43 -3.08 -10.34 13.62
C VAL A 43 -1.66 -10.38 13.06
N TYR A 44 -1.16 -9.26 12.57
CA TYR A 44 0.20 -9.14 12.03
C TYR A 44 1.27 -9.59 13.05
N LEU A 45 1.20 -9.06 14.28
CA LEU A 45 2.15 -9.42 15.34
C LEU A 45 2.04 -10.88 15.78
N ARG A 46 0.82 -11.43 15.83
CA ARG A 46 0.60 -12.83 16.15
C ARG A 46 1.24 -13.74 15.09
N ASP A 47 1.00 -13.42 13.82
CA ASP A 47 1.47 -14.25 12.71
C ASP A 47 3.01 -14.15 12.59
N TYR A 48 3.59 -12.97 12.76
CA TYR A 48 5.03 -12.79 12.88
C TYR A 48 5.63 -13.66 14.01
N ARG A 49 5.05 -13.62 15.21
CA ARG A 49 5.53 -14.42 16.34
C ARG A 49 5.41 -15.92 16.09
N LYS A 50 4.36 -16.35 15.42
CA LYS A 50 4.15 -17.75 15.06
C LYS A 50 5.19 -18.24 14.06
N GLU A 51 5.52 -17.42 13.06
CA GLU A 51 6.48 -17.79 12.01
C GLU A 51 7.93 -17.71 12.50
N ILE A 52 8.28 -16.64 13.18
CA ILE A 52 9.68 -16.31 13.51
C ILE A 52 10.07 -16.74 14.92
N GLY A 53 9.12 -16.83 15.85
CA GLY A 53 9.41 -17.02 17.28
C GLY A 53 10.22 -18.27 17.59
N GLY A 54 9.92 -19.41 16.96
CA GLY A 54 10.67 -20.64 17.15
C GLY A 54 12.12 -20.53 16.67
N ILE A 55 12.31 -19.91 15.51
CA ILE A 55 13.63 -19.71 14.91
C ILE A 55 14.45 -18.72 15.77
N TYR A 56 13.80 -17.65 16.23
CA TYR A 56 14.43 -16.67 17.13
C TYR A 56 14.93 -17.33 18.42
N LEU A 57 14.13 -18.16 19.07
CA LEU A 57 14.51 -18.84 20.31
C LEU A 57 15.66 -19.84 20.09
N ALA A 58 15.65 -20.57 18.96
CA ALA A 58 16.72 -21.49 18.60
C ALA A 58 18.05 -20.74 18.36
N GLU A 59 18.01 -19.67 17.59
CA GLU A 59 19.18 -18.83 17.31
C GLU A 59 19.74 -18.20 18.60
N LYS A 60 18.85 -17.66 19.42
CA LYS A 60 19.21 -17.04 20.70
C LYS A 60 19.91 -18.02 21.66
N ALA A 61 19.50 -19.29 21.64
CA ALA A 61 20.10 -20.33 22.49
C ALA A 61 21.53 -20.69 22.07
N LEU A 62 21.92 -20.40 20.83
CA LEU A 62 23.27 -20.68 20.31
C LEU A 62 24.24 -19.52 20.49
N LYS A 63 23.75 -18.32 20.81
CA LYS A 63 24.54 -17.10 20.93
C LYS A 63 24.97 -16.82 22.36
N ALA A 64 26.15 -16.18 22.49
CA ALA A 64 26.55 -15.59 23.75
C ALA A 64 25.64 -14.39 24.12
N PRO A 65 25.47 -14.08 25.41
CA PRO A 65 24.55 -13.01 25.87
C PRO A 65 24.81 -11.63 25.24
N GLU A 66 26.07 -11.34 24.89
CA GLU A 66 26.52 -10.09 24.27
C GLU A 66 26.40 -10.06 22.73
N GLU A 67 26.13 -11.18 22.10
CA GLU A 67 25.98 -11.24 20.65
C GLU A 67 24.61 -10.73 20.17
N GLU A 68 24.63 -9.79 19.22
CA GLU A 68 23.41 -9.27 18.64
C GLU A 68 22.69 -10.31 17.77
N MET A 69 21.37 -10.25 17.77
CA MET A 69 20.54 -11.06 16.89
C MET A 69 20.67 -10.55 15.45
N PRO A 70 20.66 -11.45 14.45
CA PRO A 70 20.63 -11.05 13.04
C PRO A 70 19.52 -10.05 12.71
N ALA A 71 19.84 -9.06 11.88
CA ALA A 71 18.93 -7.96 11.53
C ALA A 71 17.58 -8.42 10.96
N TRP A 72 17.53 -9.58 10.28
CA TRP A 72 16.31 -10.13 9.72
C TRP A 72 15.24 -10.54 10.75
N PHE A 73 15.60 -10.59 12.05
CA PHE A 73 14.63 -10.69 13.14
C PHE A 73 13.97 -9.35 13.49
N SER A 74 14.53 -8.23 13.04
CA SER A 74 13.95 -6.91 13.24
C SER A 74 13.16 -6.51 11.99
N GLN A 75 11.84 -6.67 12.06
CA GLN A 75 10.96 -6.28 10.96
C GLN A 75 10.23 -4.98 11.30
N THR A 76 10.13 -4.12 10.30
CA THR A 76 9.32 -2.91 10.38
C THR A 76 8.23 -2.96 9.34
N TYR A 77 6.99 -2.76 9.77
CA TYR A 77 5.85 -2.52 8.90
C TYR A 77 5.25 -1.16 9.22
N SER A 78 5.16 -0.30 8.24
CA SER A 78 4.51 1.00 8.36
C SER A 78 3.51 1.18 7.23
N MET A 79 2.32 1.65 7.58
CA MET A 79 1.29 2.05 6.63
C MET A 79 0.76 3.41 7.05
N VAL A 80 0.85 4.39 6.17
CA VAL A 80 0.30 5.73 6.37
C VAL A 80 -0.79 5.94 5.34
N THR A 81 -1.99 6.27 5.80
CA THR A 81 -3.15 6.51 4.93
C THR A 81 -3.53 7.97 4.92
N PHE A 82 -4.05 8.42 3.80
CA PHE A 82 -4.61 9.74 3.60
C PHE A 82 -5.99 9.59 2.98
N VAL A 83 -6.92 10.41 3.43
CA VAL A 83 -8.25 10.55 2.83
C VAL A 83 -8.48 12.04 2.63
N GLU A 84 -8.75 12.44 1.40
CA GLU A 84 -8.81 13.84 1.00
C GLU A 84 -9.99 14.07 0.06
N GLU A 85 -10.61 15.22 0.16
CA GLU A 85 -11.56 15.68 -0.84
C GLU A 85 -10.83 16.08 -2.11
N GLY A 86 -11.22 15.46 -3.23
CA GLY A 86 -10.71 15.77 -4.55
C GLY A 86 -11.58 16.79 -5.28
N GLN A 87 -11.16 17.17 -6.48
CA GLN A 87 -11.97 18.04 -7.34
C GLN A 87 -13.19 17.29 -7.90
N GLY A 88 -14.29 18.02 -8.13
CA GLY A 88 -15.47 17.48 -8.82
C GLY A 88 -16.32 16.53 -7.99
N GLY A 89 -16.28 16.61 -6.65
CA GLY A 89 -17.11 15.76 -5.78
C GLY A 89 -16.57 14.34 -5.61
N HIS A 90 -15.24 14.17 -5.66
CA HIS A 90 -14.59 12.90 -5.42
C HIS A 90 -13.90 12.88 -4.06
N ILE A 91 -13.77 11.69 -3.49
CA ILE A 91 -12.89 11.42 -2.34
C ILE A 91 -11.73 10.58 -2.83
N ASN A 92 -10.52 11.01 -2.51
CA ASN A 92 -9.29 10.27 -2.79
C ASN A 92 -8.79 9.62 -1.50
N ALA A 93 -8.55 8.32 -1.54
CA ALA A 93 -7.89 7.61 -0.46
C ALA A 93 -6.58 7.02 -0.96
N SER A 94 -5.53 7.12 -0.15
CA SER A 94 -4.25 6.50 -0.46
C SER A 94 -3.62 5.85 0.75
N ALA A 95 -2.81 4.83 0.51
CA ALA A 95 -1.96 4.20 1.52
C ALA A 95 -0.54 4.09 1.01
N ASN A 96 0.41 4.56 1.79
CA ASN A 96 1.84 4.40 1.56
C ASN A 96 2.37 3.33 2.51
N TYR A 97 3.00 2.32 1.96
CA TYR A 97 3.56 1.18 2.68
C TYR A 97 5.07 1.24 2.69
N PHE A 98 5.64 0.94 3.84
CA PHE A 98 7.06 0.69 4.03
C PHE A 98 7.20 -0.63 4.79
N VAL A 99 7.92 -1.59 4.23
CA VAL A 99 8.14 -2.89 4.84
C VAL A 99 9.62 -3.24 4.77
N ASP A 100 10.25 -3.28 5.93
CA ASP A 100 11.61 -3.78 6.11
C ASP A 100 11.55 -5.14 6.80
N MET A 101 11.98 -6.17 6.11
CA MET A 101 12.04 -7.55 6.62
C MET A 101 13.44 -7.93 7.09
N GLY A 102 14.31 -6.95 7.35
CA GLY A 102 15.71 -7.17 7.73
C GLY A 102 16.58 -7.71 6.61
N GLY A 103 16.15 -7.59 5.36
CA GLY A 103 16.91 -7.95 4.16
C GLY A 103 17.81 -6.81 3.66
N ALA A 104 18.27 -6.93 2.41
CA ALA A 104 19.18 -5.95 1.81
C ALA A 104 18.53 -4.57 1.58
N HIS A 105 17.22 -4.54 1.30
CA HIS A 105 16.46 -3.32 1.03
C HIS A 105 15.03 -3.42 1.52
N PRO A 106 14.46 -2.34 2.10
CA PRO A 106 13.04 -2.25 2.37
C PRO A 106 12.23 -2.18 1.08
N ASN A 107 10.99 -2.65 1.15
CA ASN A 107 10.01 -2.49 0.09
C ASN A 107 9.12 -1.28 0.39
N GLN A 108 8.83 -0.49 -0.65
CA GLN A 108 7.93 0.64 -0.57
C GLN A 108 6.97 0.60 -1.75
N TRP A 109 5.69 0.85 -1.49
CA TRP A 109 4.67 0.99 -2.54
C TRP A 109 3.52 1.83 -2.04
N SER A 110 2.68 2.30 -2.98
CA SER A 110 1.46 3.05 -2.67
C SER A 110 0.26 2.40 -3.34
N ARG A 111 -0.90 2.55 -2.73
CA ARG A 111 -2.21 2.21 -3.30
C ARG A 111 -3.09 3.44 -3.30
N TRP A 112 -3.95 3.55 -4.30
CA TRP A 112 -4.85 4.68 -4.49
C TRP A 112 -6.25 4.18 -4.80
N MET A 113 -7.24 4.88 -4.25
CA MET A 113 -8.66 4.66 -4.50
C MET A 113 -9.33 6.00 -4.74
N ASN A 114 -10.31 6.03 -5.62
CA ASN A 114 -11.13 7.22 -5.87
C ASN A 114 -12.59 6.84 -5.68
N PHE A 115 -13.35 7.66 -4.99
CA PHE A 115 -14.76 7.45 -4.72
C PHE A 115 -15.59 8.61 -5.24
N ASP A 116 -16.76 8.32 -5.74
CA ASP A 116 -17.82 9.30 -5.93
C ASP A 116 -18.38 9.69 -4.57
N PHE A 117 -18.29 10.97 -4.22
CA PHE A 117 -18.70 11.45 -2.89
C PHE A 117 -20.21 11.32 -2.65
N ALA A 118 -21.03 11.50 -3.70
CA ALA A 118 -22.48 11.45 -3.55
C ALA A 118 -23.03 10.04 -3.33
N THR A 119 -22.32 9.02 -3.78
CA THR A 119 -22.79 7.63 -3.74
C THR A 119 -21.90 6.70 -2.89
N GLY A 120 -20.70 7.14 -2.52
CA GLY A 120 -19.70 6.30 -1.86
C GLY A 120 -19.13 5.19 -2.75
N ARG A 121 -19.41 5.22 -4.06
CA ARG A 121 -19.00 4.17 -4.99
C ARG A 121 -17.53 4.34 -5.38
N LEU A 122 -16.78 3.23 -5.33
CA LEU A 122 -15.42 3.18 -5.87
C LEU A 122 -15.45 3.41 -7.39
N LEU A 123 -14.61 4.33 -7.86
CA LEU A 123 -14.46 4.66 -9.26
C LEU A 123 -13.32 3.85 -9.87
N GLY A 124 -13.60 3.21 -10.99
CA GLY A 124 -12.61 2.55 -11.81
C GLY A 124 -11.80 3.55 -12.67
N LYS A 125 -10.67 3.10 -13.19
CA LYS A 125 -9.81 3.94 -14.05
C LYS A 125 -10.55 4.55 -15.25
N ASP A 126 -11.47 3.81 -15.86
CA ASP A 126 -12.22 4.23 -17.04
C ASP A 126 -13.33 5.25 -16.69
N GLU A 127 -13.61 5.46 -15.42
CA GLU A 127 -14.55 6.47 -14.92
C GLU A 127 -13.82 7.75 -14.49
N VAL A 128 -12.57 7.61 -14.03
CA VAL A 128 -11.71 8.73 -13.65
C VAL A 128 -11.07 9.40 -14.86
N PHE A 129 -10.67 8.61 -15.85
CA PHE A 129 -10.00 9.11 -17.06
C PHE A 129 -10.89 8.97 -18.29
N LYS A 130 -10.96 10.03 -19.07
CA LYS A 130 -11.66 10.00 -20.37
C LYS A 130 -10.92 9.05 -21.32
N PRO A 131 -11.64 8.21 -22.08
CA PRO A 131 -11.01 7.26 -23.00
C PRO A 131 -10.06 7.90 -24.01
N GLU A 132 -10.40 9.11 -24.49
CA GLU A 132 -9.57 9.87 -25.43
C GLU A 132 -8.26 10.41 -24.81
N ALA A 133 -8.20 10.55 -23.49
CA ALA A 133 -7.01 11.01 -22.79
C ALA A 133 -6.01 9.88 -22.51
N LYS A 134 -6.38 8.61 -22.73
CA LYS A 134 -5.55 7.45 -22.37
C LYS A 134 -4.16 7.53 -22.99
N ALA A 135 -4.06 7.77 -24.29
CA ALA A 135 -2.77 7.82 -24.99
C ALA A 135 -1.87 8.96 -24.49
N GLU A 136 -2.46 10.11 -24.16
CA GLU A 136 -1.72 11.24 -23.60
C GLU A 136 -1.22 10.95 -22.19
N ILE A 137 -2.05 10.33 -21.35
CA ILE A 137 -1.69 9.91 -19.99
C ILE A 137 -0.54 8.89 -20.04
N GLU A 138 -0.64 7.89 -20.90
CA GLU A 138 0.42 6.88 -21.08
C GLU A 138 1.73 7.51 -21.54
N ALA A 139 1.70 8.47 -22.46
CA ALA A 139 2.89 9.19 -22.90
C ALA A 139 3.53 10.00 -21.77
N VAL A 140 2.73 10.71 -20.96
CA VAL A 140 3.22 11.47 -19.80
C VAL A 140 3.82 10.55 -18.74
N LEU A 141 3.17 9.43 -18.45
CA LEU A 141 3.68 8.44 -17.48
C LEU A 141 5.00 7.84 -17.95
N LEU A 142 5.09 7.49 -19.23
CA LEU A 142 6.32 6.96 -19.83
C LEU A 142 7.46 7.98 -19.78
N ASP A 143 7.20 9.24 -20.14
CA ASP A 143 8.18 10.33 -20.06
C ASP A 143 8.70 10.51 -18.63
N LYS A 144 7.81 10.52 -17.63
CA LYS A 144 8.17 10.61 -16.21
C LYS A 144 9.02 9.43 -15.75
N LEU A 145 8.65 8.20 -16.15
CA LEU A 145 9.39 6.99 -15.83
C LEU A 145 10.82 7.03 -16.43
N LEU A 146 10.95 7.42 -17.69
CA LEU A 146 12.23 7.52 -18.37
C LEU A 146 13.13 8.58 -17.73
N HIS A 147 12.57 9.74 -17.38
CA HIS A 147 13.31 10.78 -16.68
C HIS A 147 13.75 10.36 -15.27
N SER A 148 12.90 9.72 -14.49
CA SER A 148 13.28 9.23 -13.17
C SER A 148 14.29 8.06 -13.23
N ALA A 149 14.19 7.18 -14.23
CA ALA A 149 15.15 6.09 -14.46
C ALA A 149 16.54 6.61 -14.87
N ALA A 150 16.61 7.71 -15.62
CA ALA A 150 17.89 8.34 -16.00
C ALA A 150 18.68 8.84 -14.78
N TYR A 151 18.03 9.18 -13.68
CA TYR A 151 18.68 9.55 -12.43
C TYR A 151 19.20 8.36 -11.61
N PHE A 152 18.68 7.14 -11.82
CA PHE A 152 18.94 5.99 -10.94
C PHE A 152 19.90 4.92 -11.47
N CYS A 153 20.42 4.98 -12.64
CA CYS A 153 21.45 4.08 -13.18
C CYS A 153 21.11 3.46 -14.54
N GLY A 154 22.12 3.32 -15.42
CA GLY A 154 21.98 2.80 -16.79
C GLY A 154 21.40 1.37 -16.94
N CYS A 155 21.19 0.63 -15.85
CA CYS A 155 20.57 -0.70 -15.87
C CYS A 155 19.04 -0.67 -15.97
N LEU A 156 18.37 0.39 -15.46
CA LEU A 156 16.92 0.48 -15.50
C LEU A 156 16.37 0.74 -16.91
N HIS A 157 17.16 1.38 -17.76
CA HIS A 157 16.78 1.65 -19.16
C HIS A 157 16.45 0.37 -19.94
N THR A 158 17.21 -0.69 -19.71
CA THR A 158 17.00 -1.99 -20.36
C THR A 158 15.74 -2.69 -19.86
N VAL A 159 15.43 -2.58 -18.57
CA VAL A 159 14.24 -3.22 -17.97
C VAL A 159 12.96 -2.53 -18.42
N VAL A 160 12.92 -1.20 -18.45
CA VAL A 160 11.74 -0.43 -18.93
C VAL A 160 11.48 -0.69 -20.42
N LEU A 161 12.52 -0.74 -21.25
CA LEU A 161 12.40 -1.08 -22.66
C LEU A 161 11.89 -2.52 -22.89
N LEU A 162 12.36 -3.49 -22.10
CA LEU A 162 11.87 -4.88 -22.16
C LEU A 162 10.41 -5.03 -21.74
N LEU A 163 9.96 -4.30 -20.72
CA LEU A 163 8.57 -4.32 -20.27
C LEU A 163 7.62 -3.68 -21.30
N LEU A 164 8.06 -2.61 -21.96
CA LEU A 164 7.29 -1.96 -23.03
C LEU A 164 7.18 -2.84 -24.30
N GLN A 165 8.28 -3.54 -24.66
CA GLN A 165 8.29 -4.45 -25.81
C GLN A 165 7.42 -5.69 -25.61
N ASN A 166 7.20 -6.11 -24.35
CA ASN A 166 6.40 -7.28 -24.00
C ASN A 166 4.94 -6.95 -23.62
N GLY A 167 4.51 -5.70 -23.70
CA GLY A 167 3.14 -5.29 -23.39
C GLY A 167 2.71 -5.51 -21.93
N GLN A 168 3.65 -5.63 -21.00
CA GLN A 168 3.38 -5.96 -19.59
C GLN A 168 3.05 -4.75 -18.71
N LEU A 169 3.03 -3.53 -19.27
CA LEU A 169 2.67 -2.30 -18.55
C LEU A 169 1.27 -1.76 -18.90
N LEU A 170 0.43 -2.56 -19.57
CA LEU A 170 -0.95 -2.16 -19.92
C LEU A 170 -1.96 -3.10 -19.26
#